data_87c8c20ca93ed5194d05b6c3c68c90a1
#
_entry.id   87c8c20ca93ed5194d05b6c3c68c90a1
#
_cell.length_a   1.000
_cell.length_b   1.000
_cell.length_c   1.000
_cell.angle_alpha   90.00
_cell.angle_beta   90.00
_cell.angle_gamma   90.00
#
_symmetry.space_group_name_H-M   'P 1'
#
loop_
_entity.id
_entity.type
_entity.pdbx_description
1 polymer ?
#
loop_
_entity_poly.entity_id
_entity_poly.type
_entity_poly.pdbx_seq_one_letter_code
_entity_poly.pdbx_strand_id
1 'polypeptide(L)'
;MSTKRTYKGLLVSLGLLPLLITLVGLHFFPATLMLGIGLGIGITAILLNIIYLKDINFFLLVGSISIGLYFLFRLFTGYEYIPDKCNTPVLELLMFTFCFIYLTLPDYYRKFHMAIHLRSKRNYTLEAGIIVVLSAIHLIILAILQEQNLLDNPRVFLVAVYLVPILIYLFCITANIIGINMAAREEGFYNIIRIAPLWNGKIYLCPHTDVNNWKTVWDVPVEEWLEDPFRNMEHYSTLLGRKIVRKGSMTPRFILRYRQSPAPHSLQTVHLYILPLKTEQELSLKKGRFFDFEELRTGEILLSDFLQEELEHLDLAASMWKEFY
;
A
#
# COMPACT_ATOMS: atom_id res chain seq x y z
N MET A 1 15.78 -13.01 12.33
CA MET A 1 14.51 -12.25 12.11
C MET A 1 14.66 -11.03 11.21
N SER A 2 15.81 -10.39 11.14
CA SER A 2 16.09 -9.18 10.32
C SER A 2 15.93 -9.33 8.80
N THR A 3 16.26 -10.47 8.22
CA THR A 3 16.31 -10.70 6.76
C THR A 3 14.95 -10.68 6.05
N LYS A 4 13.88 -11.23 6.64
CA LYS A 4 12.53 -11.23 6.03
C LYS A 4 11.93 -9.83 5.89
N ARG A 5 12.27 -8.93 6.81
CA ARG A 5 11.77 -7.55 6.83
C ARG A 5 12.35 -6.71 5.69
N THR A 6 13.65 -6.88 5.45
CA THR A 6 14.38 -6.20 4.37
C THR A 6 13.82 -6.56 2.99
N TYR A 7 13.43 -7.83 2.79
CA TYR A 7 12.87 -8.29 1.52
C TYR A 7 11.51 -7.68 1.17
N LYS A 8 10.59 -7.59 2.13
CA LYS A 8 9.25 -7.02 1.88
C LYS A 8 9.34 -5.51 1.57
N GLY A 9 10.13 -4.77 2.34
CA GLY A 9 10.36 -3.35 2.09
C GLY A 9 11.03 -3.10 0.74
N LEU A 10 12.00 -3.93 0.35
CA LEU A 10 12.66 -3.86 -0.94
C LEU A 10 11.66 -4.10 -2.10
N LEU A 11 10.81 -5.13 -2.02
CA LEU A 11 9.80 -5.42 -3.05
C LEU A 11 8.82 -4.26 -3.24
N VAL A 12 8.45 -3.58 -2.16
CA VAL A 12 7.58 -2.40 -2.24
C VAL A 12 8.31 -1.22 -2.90
N SER A 13 9.60 -1.04 -2.63
CA SER A 13 10.41 0.05 -3.18
C SER A 13 10.71 -0.11 -4.67
N LEU A 14 10.72 -1.34 -5.16
CA LEU A 14 11.06 -1.69 -6.54
C LEU A 14 9.87 -1.61 -7.50
N GLY A 15 8.78 -0.93 -7.14
CA GLY A 15 7.61 -0.78 -8.00
C GLY A 15 7.90 -0.16 -9.37
N LEU A 16 8.87 0.74 -9.46
CA LEU A 16 9.31 1.36 -10.72
C LEU A 16 10.41 0.55 -11.45
N LEU A 17 10.85 -0.58 -10.92
CA LEU A 17 11.96 -1.35 -11.49
C LEU A 17 11.70 -1.84 -12.92
N PRO A 18 10.53 -2.41 -13.28
CA PRO A 18 10.25 -2.84 -14.65
C PRO A 18 10.37 -1.69 -15.66
N LEU A 19 9.87 -0.50 -15.28
CA LEU A 19 9.97 0.70 -16.09
C LEU A 19 11.44 1.13 -16.25
N LEU A 20 12.20 1.16 -15.17
CA LEU A 20 13.62 1.53 -15.20
C LEU A 20 14.45 0.58 -16.09
N ILE A 21 14.24 -0.73 -15.97
CA ILE A 21 14.90 -1.73 -16.82
C ILE A 21 14.53 -1.50 -18.29
N THR A 22 13.26 -1.22 -18.58
CA THR A 22 12.80 -0.93 -19.95
C THR A 22 13.49 0.31 -20.50
N LEU A 23 13.54 1.41 -19.74
CA LEU A 23 14.17 2.65 -20.15
C LEU A 23 15.67 2.49 -20.45
N VAL A 24 16.38 1.79 -19.56
CA VAL A 24 17.79 1.48 -19.80
C VAL A 24 17.98 0.62 -21.03
N GLY A 25 17.15 -0.40 -21.20
CA GLY A 25 17.25 -1.33 -22.31
C GLY A 25 16.89 -0.71 -23.67
N LEU A 26 16.00 0.27 -23.72
CA LEU A 26 15.64 1.01 -24.95
C LEU A 26 16.84 1.74 -25.59
N HIS A 27 17.89 1.99 -24.81
CA HIS A 27 19.12 2.56 -25.35
C HIS A 27 19.97 1.55 -26.13
N PHE A 28 19.93 0.27 -25.73
CA PHE A 28 20.84 -0.76 -26.23
C PHE A 28 20.16 -1.74 -27.21
N PHE A 29 18.84 -1.89 -27.12
CA PHE A 29 18.12 -2.93 -27.85
C PHE A 29 16.90 -2.36 -28.58
N PRO A 30 16.39 -3.10 -29.60
CA PRO A 30 15.17 -2.73 -30.32
C PRO A 30 13.99 -2.50 -29.36
N ALA A 31 13.24 -1.44 -29.61
CA ALA A 31 12.18 -1.00 -28.71
C ALA A 31 11.12 -2.06 -28.44
N THR A 32 10.69 -2.82 -29.46
CA THR A 32 9.72 -3.90 -29.27
C THR A 32 10.19 -4.99 -28.33
N LEU A 33 11.45 -5.39 -28.48
CA LEU A 33 12.03 -6.41 -27.62
C LEU A 33 12.03 -5.93 -26.18
N MET A 34 12.48 -4.70 -25.94
CA MET A 34 12.58 -4.17 -24.59
C MET A 34 11.23 -3.86 -23.94
N LEU A 35 10.28 -3.35 -24.71
CA LEU A 35 8.90 -3.17 -24.22
C LEU A 35 8.25 -4.51 -23.88
N GLY A 36 8.46 -5.55 -24.71
CA GLY A 36 7.98 -6.90 -24.43
C GLY A 36 8.61 -7.51 -23.18
N ILE A 37 9.94 -7.39 -23.02
CA ILE A 37 10.67 -7.85 -21.83
C ILE A 37 10.18 -7.08 -20.59
N GLY A 38 10.09 -5.75 -20.66
CA GLY A 38 9.63 -4.90 -19.58
C GLY A 38 8.22 -5.24 -19.13
N LEU A 39 7.31 -5.48 -20.07
CA LEU A 39 5.95 -5.95 -19.81
C LEU A 39 5.95 -7.32 -19.12
N GLY A 40 6.74 -8.27 -19.60
CA GLY A 40 6.89 -9.59 -18.98
C GLY A 40 7.40 -9.52 -17.53
N ILE A 41 8.42 -8.69 -17.27
CA ILE A 41 8.93 -8.43 -15.94
C ILE A 41 7.84 -7.78 -15.06
N GLY A 42 7.11 -6.79 -15.62
CA GLY A 42 6.02 -6.11 -14.91
C GLY A 42 4.91 -7.06 -14.49
N ILE A 43 4.43 -7.91 -15.40
CA ILE A 43 3.40 -8.92 -15.12
C ILE A 43 3.89 -9.92 -14.06
N THR A 44 5.13 -10.41 -14.19
CA THR A 44 5.72 -11.33 -13.22
C THR A 44 5.82 -10.70 -11.83
N ALA A 45 6.27 -9.44 -11.77
CA ALA A 45 6.37 -8.70 -10.52
C ALA A 45 4.98 -8.44 -9.89
N ILE A 46 3.96 -8.16 -10.69
CA ILE A 46 2.56 -8.03 -10.21
C ILE A 46 2.09 -9.35 -9.62
N LEU A 47 2.30 -10.48 -10.31
CA LEU A 47 1.92 -11.80 -9.81
C LEU A 47 2.64 -12.13 -8.49
N LEU A 48 3.95 -11.85 -8.40
CA LEU A 48 4.71 -12.04 -7.17
C LEU A 48 4.18 -11.14 -6.03
N ASN A 49 3.82 -9.89 -6.31
CA ASN A 49 3.20 -9.02 -5.31
C ASN A 49 1.86 -9.57 -4.81
N ILE A 50 1.01 -10.08 -5.71
CA ILE A 50 -0.28 -10.70 -5.34
C ILE A 50 -0.05 -11.93 -4.44
N ILE A 51 0.90 -12.81 -4.82
CA ILE A 51 1.15 -14.05 -4.09
C ILE A 51 1.78 -13.79 -2.71
N TYR A 52 2.83 -12.99 -2.65
CA TYR A 52 3.62 -12.81 -1.42
C TYR A 52 3.11 -11.68 -0.53
N LEU A 53 2.63 -10.58 -1.12
CA LEU A 53 2.19 -9.41 -0.38
C LEU A 53 0.66 -9.35 -0.24
N LYS A 54 -0.07 -10.17 -1.03
CA LYS A 54 -1.54 -10.15 -1.15
C LYS A 54 -2.09 -8.78 -1.51
N ASP A 55 -1.29 -7.99 -2.21
CA ASP A 55 -1.58 -6.62 -2.64
C ASP A 55 -0.72 -6.25 -3.85
N ILE A 56 -1.00 -5.13 -4.53
CA ILE A 56 -0.25 -4.67 -5.70
C ILE A 56 0.31 -3.28 -5.43
N ASN A 57 1.59 -3.07 -5.76
CA ASN A 57 2.19 -1.75 -5.72
C ASN A 57 1.60 -0.87 -6.84
N PHE A 58 1.11 0.31 -6.49
CA PHE A 58 0.50 1.25 -7.44
C PHE A 58 1.45 1.61 -8.61
N PHE A 59 2.70 1.96 -8.32
CA PHE A 59 3.67 2.32 -9.37
C PHE A 59 4.08 1.14 -10.24
N LEU A 60 4.10 -0.07 -9.69
CA LEU A 60 4.31 -1.28 -10.47
C LEU A 60 3.16 -1.49 -11.46
N LEU A 61 1.93 -1.28 -11.02
CA LEU A 61 0.74 -1.39 -11.88
C LEU A 61 0.77 -0.34 -12.98
N VAL A 62 0.93 0.94 -12.60
CA VAL A 62 0.95 2.07 -13.56
C VAL A 62 2.10 1.95 -14.54
N GLY A 63 3.31 1.63 -14.07
CA GLY A 63 4.47 1.41 -14.93
C GLY A 63 4.26 0.26 -15.93
N SER A 64 3.71 -0.86 -15.47
CA SER A 64 3.41 -2.01 -16.34
C SER A 64 2.32 -1.70 -17.36
N ILE A 65 1.28 -0.95 -16.96
CA ILE A 65 0.23 -0.48 -17.89
C ILE A 65 0.83 0.47 -18.93
N SER A 66 1.69 1.41 -18.53
CA SER A 66 2.36 2.34 -19.46
C SER A 66 3.19 1.61 -20.51
N ILE A 67 4.00 0.63 -20.07
CA ILE A 67 4.78 -0.22 -20.97
C ILE A 67 3.85 -1.02 -21.89
N GLY A 68 2.80 -1.64 -21.34
CA GLY A 68 1.86 -2.45 -22.11
C GLY A 68 1.09 -1.66 -23.16
N LEU A 69 0.58 -0.48 -22.80
CA LEU A 69 -0.12 0.40 -23.75
C LEU A 69 0.81 0.86 -24.87
N TYR A 70 2.05 1.24 -24.53
CA TYR A 70 3.00 1.65 -25.56
C TYR A 70 3.43 0.48 -26.45
N PHE A 71 3.64 -0.70 -25.89
CA PHE A 71 3.92 -1.92 -26.63
C PHE A 71 2.80 -2.27 -27.63
N LEU A 72 1.55 -2.27 -27.15
CA LEU A 72 0.38 -2.52 -28.00
C LEU A 72 0.25 -1.46 -29.09
N PHE A 73 0.41 -0.19 -28.74
CA PHE A 73 0.37 0.89 -29.72
C PHE A 73 1.38 0.65 -30.86
N ARG A 74 2.63 0.31 -30.53
CA ARG A 74 3.66 0.01 -31.54
C ARG A 74 3.34 -1.23 -32.37
N LEU A 75 2.73 -2.25 -31.79
CA LEU A 75 2.31 -3.44 -32.54
C LEU A 75 1.20 -3.13 -33.55
N PHE A 76 0.22 -2.32 -33.17
CA PHE A 76 -0.91 -1.99 -34.05
C PHE A 76 -0.60 -0.95 -35.11
N THR A 77 0.31 -0.01 -34.81
CA THR A 77 0.64 1.08 -35.74
C THR A 77 1.80 0.77 -36.67
N GLY A 78 2.47 -0.40 -36.53
CA GLY A 78 3.49 -0.85 -37.45
C GLY A 78 4.78 -0.05 -37.44
N TYR A 79 5.31 0.31 -36.26
CA TYR A 79 6.65 0.91 -36.03
C TYR A 79 6.99 2.24 -36.71
N GLU A 80 6.31 2.64 -37.80
CA GLU A 80 6.69 3.77 -38.62
C GLU A 80 6.30 5.13 -38.07
N TYR A 81 5.28 5.18 -37.22
CA TYR A 81 4.71 6.45 -36.70
C TYR A 81 5.52 7.14 -35.63
N ILE A 82 6.23 6.38 -34.78
CA ILE A 82 7.02 6.96 -33.68
C ILE A 82 8.48 6.58 -33.87
N PRO A 83 9.35 7.58 -34.15
CA PRO A 83 10.79 7.34 -34.22
C PRO A 83 11.34 6.75 -32.94
N ASP A 84 12.37 5.89 -33.04
CA ASP A 84 12.96 5.23 -31.84
C ASP A 84 13.50 6.23 -30.81
N LYS A 85 13.92 7.41 -31.26
CA LYS A 85 14.34 8.51 -30.38
C LYS A 85 13.24 9.03 -29.46
N CYS A 86 11.96 8.77 -29.75
CA CYS A 86 10.82 9.22 -28.95
C CYS A 86 10.34 8.15 -27.94
N ASN A 87 10.92 6.95 -27.90
CA ASN A 87 10.46 5.86 -27.05
C ASN A 87 10.44 6.23 -25.57
N THR A 88 11.54 6.79 -25.07
CA THR A 88 11.67 7.19 -23.65
C THR A 88 10.72 8.35 -23.28
N PRO A 89 10.68 9.47 -24.05
CA PRO A 89 9.70 10.53 -23.79
C PRO A 89 8.24 10.08 -23.80
N VAL A 90 7.87 9.13 -24.67
CA VAL A 90 6.49 8.60 -24.71
C VAL A 90 6.17 7.81 -23.44
N LEU A 91 7.08 6.95 -22.97
CA LEU A 91 6.87 6.23 -21.70
C LEU A 91 6.79 7.19 -20.52
N GLU A 92 7.63 8.22 -20.51
CA GLU A 92 7.60 9.25 -19.48
C GLU A 92 6.28 10.04 -19.51
N LEU A 93 5.80 10.41 -20.70
CA LEU A 93 4.51 11.08 -20.87
C LEU A 93 3.34 10.21 -20.38
N LEU A 94 3.36 8.90 -20.63
CA LEU A 94 2.35 7.97 -20.11
C LEU A 94 2.39 7.91 -18.58
N MET A 95 3.57 7.79 -17.98
CA MET A 95 3.73 7.81 -16.52
C MET A 95 3.26 9.13 -15.93
N PHE A 96 3.65 10.26 -16.51
CA PHE A 96 3.16 11.58 -16.14
C PHE A 96 1.63 11.62 -16.16
N THR A 97 1.03 11.19 -17.26
CA THR A 97 -0.43 11.23 -17.46
C THR A 97 -1.16 10.41 -16.41
N PHE A 98 -0.72 9.17 -16.15
CA PHE A 98 -1.36 8.33 -15.14
C PHE A 98 -1.19 8.87 -13.72
N CYS A 99 -0.01 9.38 -13.37
CA CYS A 99 0.22 10.00 -12.08
C CYS A 99 -0.58 11.30 -11.93
N PHE A 100 -0.69 12.11 -12.99
CA PHE A 100 -1.50 13.33 -13.01
C PHE A 100 -2.99 13.02 -12.83
N ILE A 101 -3.52 12.03 -13.57
CA ILE A 101 -4.91 11.57 -13.41
C ILE A 101 -5.14 11.11 -11.98
N TYR A 102 -4.22 10.32 -11.41
CA TYR A 102 -4.31 9.88 -10.01
C TYR A 102 -4.40 11.05 -9.03
N LEU A 103 -3.61 12.11 -9.23
CA LEU A 103 -3.63 13.28 -8.36
C LEU A 103 -4.90 14.11 -8.49
N THR A 104 -5.49 14.17 -9.68
CA THR A 104 -6.71 14.97 -9.96
C THR A 104 -7.99 14.25 -9.60
N LEU A 105 -7.97 12.91 -9.47
CA LEU A 105 -9.15 12.15 -9.10
C LEU A 105 -9.65 12.52 -7.70
N PRO A 106 -10.98 12.73 -7.52
CA PRO A 106 -11.58 12.91 -6.21
C PRO A 106 -11.26 11.76 -5.26
N ASP A 107 -11.18 12.04 -3.96
CA ASP A 107 -10.83 11.05 -2.93
C ASP A 107 -11.71 9.80 -2.95
N TYR A 108 -12.99 9.96 -3.29
CA TYR A 108 -13.94 8.85 -3.44
C TYR A 108 -13.48 7.86 -4.51
N TYR A 109 -13.14 8.34 -5.71
CA TYR A 109 -12.67 7.49 -6.81
C TYR A 109 -11.32 6.86 -6.51
N ARG A 110 -10.40 7.58 -5.86
CA ARG A 110 -9.13 7.03 -5.42
C ARG A 110 -9.30 5.87 -4.43
N LYS A 111 -10.29 5.95 -3.53
CA LYS A 111 -10.63 4.86 -2.60
C LYS A 111 -11.24 3.64 -3.30
N PHE A 112 -12.10 3.88 -4.29
CA PHE A 112 -12.91 2.82 -4.88
C PHE A 112 -12.23 2.08 -6.04
N HIS A 113 -11.48 2.79 -6.87
CA HIS A 113 -10.90 2.24 -8.10
C HIS A 113 -9.42 1.88 -7.99
N MET A 114 -8.71 2.42 -7.02
CA MET A 114 -7.30 2.14 -6.75
C MET A 114 -7.10 1.58 -5.34
N ALA A 115 -7.97 0.67 -4.93
CA ALA A 115 -7.95 0.05 -3.60
C ALA A 115 -6.74 -0.87 -3.37
N ILE A 116 -5.91 -1.05 -4.39
CA ILE A 116 -4.74 -1.93 -4.35
C ILE A 116 -3.53 -1.09 -3.96
N HIS A 117 -3.37 -0.83 -2.67
CA HIS A 117 -2.30 0.01 -2.16
C HIS A 117 -1.54 -0.67 -1.03
N LEU A 118 -0.27 -0.94 -1.25
CA LEU A 118 0.65 -1.41 -0.20
C LEU A 118 1.00 -0.33 0.83
N ARG A 119 0.67 0.94 0.55
CA ARG A 119 1.03 2.10 1.36
C ARG A 119 -0.14 2.99 1.69
N SER A 120 0.08 3.86 2.66
CA SER A 120 -0.88 4.93 2.94
C SER A 120 -1.07 5.83 1.73
N LYS A 121 -2.29 6.33 1.53
CA LYS A 121 -2.66 7.27 0.47
C LYS A 121 -1.69 8.46 0.38
N ARG A 122 -1.23 8.97 1.52
CA ARG A 122 -0.31 10.11 1.59
C ARG A 122 1.00 9.85 0.87
N ASN A 123 1.59 8.66 1.03
CA ASN A 123 2.88 8.32 0.42
C ASN A 123 2.76 8.20 -1.10
N TYR A 124 1.72 7.56 -1.61
CA TYR A 124 1.48 7.49 -3.06
C TYR A 124 1.22 8.87 -3.68
N THR A 125 0.49 9.73 -2.98
CA THR A 125 0.23 11.09 -3.45
C THR A 125 1.51 11.92 -3.54
N LEU A 126 2.40 11.82 -2.55
CA LEU A 126 3.69 12.51 -2.57
C LEU A 126 4.59 11.98 -3.71
N GLU A 127 4.71 10.67 -3.86
CA GLU A 127 5.53 10.07 -4.92
C GLU A 127 4.98 10.39 -6.32
N ALA A 128 3.66 10.28 -6.52
CA ALA A 128 3.02 10.68 -7.77
C ALA A 128 3.25 12.18 -8.06
N GLY A 129 3.17 13.03 -7.04
CA GLY A 129 3.45 14.47 -7.15
C GLY A 129 4.90 14.74 -7.58
N ILE A 130 5.87 14.04 -7.00
CA ILE A 130 7.28 14.16 -7.39
C ILE A 130 7.47 13.73 -8.85
N ILE A 131 6.91 12.60 -9.27
CA ILE A 131 6.99 12.13 -10.66
C ILE A 131 6.37 13.16 -11.59
N VAL A 132 5.17 13.67 -11.30
CA VAL A 132 4.49 14.66 -12.14
C VAL A 132 5.31 15.93 -12.29
N VAL A 133 5.85 16.47 -11.19
CA VAL A 133 6.64 17.71 -11.24
C VAL A 133 7.94 17.51 -12.02
N LEU A 134 8.71 16.46 -11.73
CA LEU A 134 10.00 16.22 -12.39
C LEU A 134 9.81 15.86 -13.87
N SER A 135 8.83 15.02 -14.22
CA SER A 135 8.54 14.69 -15.61
C SER A 135 7.99 15.88 -16.39
N ALA A 136 7.16 16.73 -15.77
CA ALA A 136 6.69 17.96 -16.44
C ALA A 136 7.85 18.88 -16.79
N ILE A 137 8.74 19.16 -15.82
CA ILE A 137 9.93 19.98 -16.03
C ILE A 137 10.80 19.39 -17.15
N HIS A 138 11.04 18.08 -17.09
CA HIS A 138 11.86 17.39 -18.07
C HIS A 138 11.26 17.43 -19.48
N LEU A 139 9.97 17.14 -19.64
CA LEU A 139 9.28 17.20 -20.94
C LEU A 139 9.29 18.62 -21.55
N ILE A 140 9.17 19.65 -20.69
CA ILE A 140 9.30 21.07 -21.13
C ILE A 140 10.74 21.33 -21.64
N ILE A 141 11.74 20.88 -20.89
CA ILE A 141 13.16 21.01 -21.32
C ILE A 141 13.38 20.31 -22.64
N LEU A 142 12.86 19.08 -22.82
CA LEU A 142 12.97 18.36 -24.09
C LEU A 142 12.34 19.12 -25.26
N ALA A 143 11.16 19.71 -25.04
CA ALA A 143 10.51 20.54 -26.07
C ALA A 143 11.37 21.75 -26.48
N ILE A 144 11.96 22.45 -25.50
CA ILE A 144 12.85 23.59 -25.74
C ILE A 144 14.11 23.15 -26.50
N LEU A 145 14.74 22.03 -26.07
CA LEU A 145 15.94 21.49 -26.76
C LEU A 145 15.63 21.05 -28.16
N GLN A 146 14.45 20.50 -28.41
CA GLN A 146 14.00 20.09 -29.76
C GLN A 146 13.78 21.33 -30.64
N GLU A 147 13.14 22.37 -30.14
CA GLU A 147 12.91 23.63 -30.89
C GLU A 147 14.23 24.30 -31.27
N GLN A 148 15.24 24.23 -30.44
CA GLN A 148 16.56 24.79 -30.67
C GLN A 148 17.47 23.85 -31.51
N ASN A 149 16.99 22.69 -31.98
CA ASN A 149 17.74 21.67 -32.68
C ASN A 149 18.97 21.14 -31.92
N LEU A 150 19.00 21.32 -30.58
CA LEU A 150 20.09 20.86 -29.73
C LEU A 150 20.08 19.32 -29.55
N LEU A 151 18.94 18.69 -29.76
CA LEU A 151 18.82 17.22 -29.72
C LEU A 151 19.48 16.53 -30.92
N ASP A 152 19.90 17.25 -31.96
CA ASP A 152 20.68 16.70 -33.05
C ASP A 152 22.13 16.39 -32.61
N ASN A 153 22.58 16.99 -31.51
CA ASN A 153 23.87 16.63 -30.92
C ASN A 153 23.74 15.30 -30.14
N PRO A 154 24.49 14.23 -30.53
CA PRO A 154 24.38 12.91 -29.92
C PRO A 154 24.61 12.89 -28.38
N ARG A 155 25.48 13.76 -27.89
CA ARG A 155 25.76 13.84 -26.43
C ARG A 155 24.59 14.46 -25.68
N VAL A 156 24.03 15.56 -26.22
CA VAL A 156 22.85 16.21 -25.63
C VAL A 156 21.67 15.26 -25.66
N PHE A 157 21.47 14.58 -26.78
CA PHE A 157 20.45 13.58 -26.95
C PHE A 157 20.55 12.44 -25.91
N LEU A 158 21.74 11.84 -25.76
CA LEU A 158 21.98 10.77 -24.81
C LEU A 158 21.63 11.21 -23.38
N VAL A 159 22.09 12.38 -22.99
CA VAL A 159 21.85 12.89 -21.64
C VAL A 159 20.39 13.25 -21.44
N ALA A 160 19.81 14.07 -22.33
CA ALA A 160 18.47 14.58 -22.17
C ALA A 160 17.39 13.49 -22.33
N VAL A 161 17.50 12.63 -23.33
CA VAL A 161 16.44 11.66 -23.65
C VAL A 161 16.54 10.37 -22.83
N TYR A 162 17.75 9.93 -22.48
CA TYR A 162 17.92 8.64 -21.77
C TYR A 162 18.37 8.81 -20.31
N LEU A 163 19.42 9.60 -20.05
CA LEU A 163 20.02 9.66 -18.72
C LEU A 163 19.10 10.38 -17.71
N VAL A 164 18.49 11.50 -18.11
CA VAL A 164 17.66 12.30 -17.19
C VAL A 164 16.43 11.51 -16.71
N PRO A 165 15.61 10.86 -17.55
CA PRO A 165 14.49 10.02 -17.08
C PRO A 165 14.94 8.88 -16.16
N ILE A 166 16.05 8.21 -16.50
CA ILE A 166 16.62 7.16 -15.64
C ILE A 166 16.95 7.73 -14.26
N LEU A 167 17.57 8.90 -14.18
CA LEU A 167 17.92 9.56 -12.91
C LEU A 167 16.67 9.99 -12.13
N ILE A 168 15.62 10.47 -12.80
CA ILE A 168 14.33 10.80 -12.15
C ILE A 168 13.75 9.57 -11.47
N TYR A 169 13.63 8.46 -12.16
CA TYR A 169 13.05 7.24 -11.56
C TYR A 169 13.97 6.60 -10.53
N LEU A 170 15.28 6.65 -10.73
CA LEU A 170 16.25 6.20 -9.71
C LEU A 170 16.16 7.05 -8.44
N PHE A 171 16.03 8.37 -8.59
CA PHE A 171 15.79 9.28 -7.47
C PHE A 171 14.50 8.93 -6.73
N CYS A 172 13.39 8.68 -7.44
CA CYS A 172 12.12 8.27 -6.84
C CYS A 172 12.26 6.95 -6.05
N ILE A 173 12.95 5.95 -6.61
CA ILE A 173 13.23 4.69 -5.92
C ILE A 173 14.06 4.93 -4.66
N THR A 174 15.12 5.73 -4.76
CA THR A 174 16.02 6.00 -3.64
C THR A 174 15.33 6.80 -2.54
N ALA A 175 14.62 7.88 -2.90
CA ALA A 175 13.83 8.68 -1.96
C ALA A 175 12.79 7.82 -1.25
N ASN A 176 12.19 6.89 -1.97
CA ASN A 176 11.26 5.93 -1.46
C ASN A 176 11.90 4.97 -0.43
N ILE A 177 13.06 4.39 -0.74
CA ILE A 177 13.82 3.53 0.20
C ILE A 177 14.19 4.30 1.46
N ILE A 178 14.66 5.55 1.31
CA ILE A 178 15.00 6.41 2.45
C ILE A 178 13.75 6.71 3.29
N GLY A 179 12.67 7.14 2.66
CA GLY A 179 11.39 7.42 3.33
C GLY A 179 10.85 6.21 4.08
N ILE A 180 10.99 5.03 3.50
CA ILE A 180 10.68 3.74 4.12
C ILE A 180 11.50 3.53 5.39
N ASN A 181 12.80 3.68 5.29
CA ASN A 181 13.69 3.45 6.44
C ASN A 181 13.47 4.48 7.55
N MET A 182 13.18 5.74 7.19
CA MET A 182 12.86 6.79 8.17
C MET A 182 11.54 6.50 8.89
N ALA A 183 10.48 6.19 8.15
CA ALA A 183 9.18 5.86 8.73
C ALA A 183 9.25 4.59 9.62
N ALA A 184 10.05 3.60 9.22
CA ALA A 184 10.28 2.41 10.06
C ALA A 184 10.97 2.73 11.38
N ARG A 185 11.79 3.78 11.43
CA ARG A 185 12.41 4.27 12.68
C ARG A 185 11.42 5.03 13.55
N GLU A 186 10.51 5.78 12.93
CA GLU A 186 9.54 6.60 13.65
C GLU A 186 8.33 5.79 14.16
N GLU A 187 7.85 4.81 13.39
CA GLU A 187 6.63 4.04 13.70
C GLU A 187 6.87 2.78 14.56
N GLY A 188 8.13 2.47 14.86
CA GLY A 188 8.47 1.28 15.63
C GLY A 188 8.59 0.02 14.78
N PHE A 189 8.99 -1.08 15.44
CA PHE A 189 9.36 -2.31 14.75
C PHE A 189 8.17 -3.18 14.33
N TYR A 190 6.98 -2.99 14.91
CA TYR A 190 5.80 -3.81 14.63
C TYR A 190 4.54 -2.96 14.56
N ASN A 191 3.71 -3.24 13.57
CA ASN A 191 2.32 -2.79 13.53
C ASN A 191 1.42 -3.94 13.97
N ILE A 192 0.48 -3.67 14.85
CA ILE A 192 -0.50 -4.64 15.32
C ILE A 192 -1.87 -4.14 14.84
N ILE A 193 -2.61 -4.99 14.15
CA ILE A 193 -4.02 -4.74 13.84
C ILE A 193 -4.85 -5.54 14.81
N ARG A 194 -5.75 -4.85 15.49
CA ARG A 194 -6.74 -5.44 16.40
C ARG A 194 -8.14 -5.08 15.90
N ILE A 195 -9.03 -6.08 15.82
CA ILE A 195 -10.40 -5.90 15.34
C ILE A 195 -11.37 -6.43 16.39
N ALA A 196 -12.22 -5.55 16.88
CA ALA A 196 -13.27 -5.83 17.85
C ALA A 196 -14.64 -5.88 17.16
N PRO A 197 -15.30 -7.06 17.02
CA PRO A 197 -16.66 -7.13 16.53
C PRO A 197 -17.64 -6.58 17.58
N LEU A 198 -18.55 -5.71 17.11
CA LEU A 198 -19.58 -5.08 17.93
C LEU A 198 -20.98 -5.43 17.43
N TRP A 199 -21.87 -5.79 18.33
CA TRP A 199 -23.28 -6.02 18.01
C TRP A 199 -24.17 -5.54 19.18
N ASN A 200 -25.14 -4.70 18.86
CA ASN A 200 -26.12 -4.18 19.84
C ASN A 200 -25.50 -3.64 21.15
N GLY A 201 -24.41 -2.84 21.02
CA GLY A 201 -23.71 -2.27 22.17
C GLY A 201 -22.83 -3.26 22.93
N LYS A 202 -22.69 -4.50 22.49
CA LYS A 202 -21.86 -5.55 23.08
C LYS A 202 -20.62 -5.80 22.25
N ILE A 203 -19.53 -6.22 22.91
CA ILE A 203 -18.27 -6.59 22.26
C ILE A 203 -18.09 -8.10 22.26
N TYR A 204 -17.64 -8.65 21.11
CA TYR A 204 -17.30 -10.07 21.01
C TYR A 204 -15.84 -10.31 21.37
N LEU A 205 -15.62 -11.15 22.36
CA LEU A 205 -14.28 -11.53 22.80
C LEU A 205 -14.08 -13.04 22.71
N CYS A 206 -12.83 -13.43 22.52
CA CYS A 206 -12.38 -14.82 22.52
C CYS A 206 -11.47 -15.10 23.72
N PRO A 207 -11.55 -16.31 24.29
CA PRO A 207 -10.62 -16.73 25.34
C PRO A 207 -9.25 -17.08 24.71
N HIS A 208 -8.19 -16.53 25.30
CA HIS A 208 -6.81 -16.82 24.99
C HIS A 208 -6.12 -17.39 26.23
N THR A 209 -5.18 -18.30 26.07
CA THR A 209 -4.35 -18.77 27.18
C THR A 209 -3.10 -17.88 27.25
N ASP A 210 -2.94 -17.16 28.33
CA ASP A 210 -1.72 -16.41 28.60
C ASP A 210 -0.57 -17.42 28.82
N VAL A 211 0.44 -17.33 27.99
CA VAL A 211 1.60 -18.25 27.97
C VAL A 211 2.41 -18.15 29.27
N ASN A 212 2.40 -16.98 29.91
CA ASN A 212 3.20 -16.72 31.11
C ASN A 212 2.56 -17.29 32.37
N ASN A 213 1.23 -17.21 32.50
CA ASN A 213 0.50 -17.50 33.73
C ASN A 213 -0.46 -18.70 33.62
N TRP A 214 -0.62 -19.28 32.43
CA TRP A 214 -1.57 -20.36 32.14
C TRP A 214 -3.02 -20.01 32.50
N LYS A 215 -3.33 -18.71 32.61
CA LYS A 215 -4.68 -18.22 32.87
C LYS A 215 -5.40 -17.93 31.56
N THR A 216 -6.69 -18.16 31.56
CA THR A 216 -7.54 -17.76 30.44
C THR A 216 -7.81 -16.27 30.55
N VAL A 217 -7.34 -15.49 29.57
CA VAL A 217 -7.63 -14.07 29.42
C VAL A 217 -8.55 -13.88 28.21
N TRP A 218 -9.41 -12.89 28.28
CA TRP A 218 -10.30 -12.56 27.20
C TRP A 218 -9.72 -11.40 26.37
N ASP A 219 -9.79 -11.53 25.05
CA ASP A 219 -9.27 -10.52 24.14
C ASP A 219 -10.06 -10.46 22.84
N VAL A 220 -9.80 -9.45 22.02
CA VAL A 220 -10.39 -9.33 20.68
C VAL A 220 -10.03 -10.54 19.82
N PRO A 221 -10.95 -11.00 18.94
CA PRO A 221 -10.72 -12.24 18.17
C PRO A 221 -9.65 -12.11 17.10
N VAL A 222 -9.29 -10.90 16.73
CA VAL A 222 -8.28 -10.64 15.69
C VAL A 222 -7.20 -9.75 16.26
N GLU A 223 -6.03 -10.33 16.39
CA GLU A 223 -4.77 -9.66 16.62
C GLU A 223 -3.77 -10.18 15.60
N GLU A 224 -3.33 -9.33 14.68
CA GLU A 224 -2.37 -9.70 13.66
C GLU A 224 -1.14 -8.79 13.73
N TRP A 225 0.01 -9.40 13.91
CA TRP A 225 1.30 -8.74 13.99
C TRP A 225 1.89 -8.58 12.59
N LEU A 226 2.11 -7.35 12.17
CA LEU A 226 2.64 -7.01 10.85
C LEU A 226 4.07 -6.50 11.00
N GLU A 227 4.99 -7.23 10.40
CA GLU A 227 6.40 -6.81 10.32
C GLU A 227 6.63 -5.72 9.26
N ASP A 228 5.59 -5.36 8.49
CA ASP A 228 5.67 -4.42 7.38
C ASP A 228 5.04 -3.08 7.77
N PRO A 229 5.83 -2.04 8.06
CA PRO A 229 5.32 -0.73 8.46
C PRO A 229 4.61 0.03 7.34
N PHE A 230 4.69 -0.47 6.09
CA PHE A 230 4.18 0.23 4.89
C PHE A 230 2.87 -0.33 4.37
N ARG A 231 2.36 -1.37 5.00
CA ARG A 231 1.11 -1.97 4.59
C ARG A 231 -0.04 -0.99 4.77
N ASN A 232 -0.93 -0.93 3.79
CA ASN A 232 -2.17 -0.19 3.94
C ASN A 232 -3.03 -0.87 5.00
N MET A 233 -3.02 -0.32 6.22
CA MET A 233 -3.70 -0.88 7.39
C MET A 233 -5.21 -0.97 7.17
N GLU A 234 -5.83 0.01 6.47
CA GLU A 234 -7.27 0.02 6.17
C GLU A 234 -7.65 -1.14 5.23
N HIS A 235 -6.86 -1.35 4.18
CA HIS A 235 -7.10 -2.47 3.27
C HIS A 235 -6.90 -3.82 3.98
N TYR A 236 -5.83 -3.93 4.76
CA TYR A 236 -5.52 -5.18 5.46
C TYR A 236 -6.52 -5.51 6.56
N SER A 237 -7.00 -4.50 7.30
CA SER A 237 -8.08 -4.68 8.29
C SER A 237 -9.36 -5.19 7.61
N THR A 238 -9.67 -4.70 6.39
CA THR A 238 -10.80 -5.17 5.60
C THR A 238 -10.64 -6.64 5.20
N LEU A 239 -9.44 -7.07 4.79
CA LEU A 239 -9.16 -8.47 4.48
C LEU A 239 -9.31 -9.37 5.72
N LEU A 240 -8.81 -8.93 6.88
CA LEU A 240 -8.94 -9.64 8.13
C LEU A 240 -10.40 -9.70 8.59
N GLY A 241 -11.14 -8.59 8.50
CA GLY A 241 -12.56 -8.54 8.83
C GLY A 241 -13.37 -9.55 8.02
N ARG A 242 -13.12 -9.67 6.72
CA ARG A 242 -13.78 -10.66 5.84
C ARG A 242 -13.53 -12.12 6.24
N LYS A 243 -12.46 -12.42 6.97
CA LYS A 243 -12.18 -13.79 7.45
C LYS A 243 -13.07 -14.19 8.64
N ILE A 244 -13.51 -13.22 9.41
CA ILE A 244 -14.25 -13.46 10.65
C ILE A 244 -15.76 -13.28 10.49
N VAL A 245 -16.21 -12.75 9.37
CA VAL A 245 -17.62 -12.47 9.10
C VAL A 245 -18.11 -13.25 7.89
N ARG A 246 -19.39 -13.70 7.95
CA ARG A 246 -20.09 -14.31 6.80
C ARG A 246 -20.50 -13.21 5.82
N LYS A 247 -20.78 -13.57 4.57
CA LYS A 247 -21.11 -12.66 3.46
C LYS A 247 -22.06 -11.49 3.84
N GLY A 248 -21.71 -10.28 3.39
CA GLY A 248 -22.61 -9.12 3.38
C GLY A 248 -22.43 -8.12 4.52
N SER A 249 -21.47 -8.32 5.37
CA SER A 249 -21.26 -7.48 6.54
C SER A 249 -20.45 -6.22 6.27
N MET A 250 -20.49 -5.32 7.22
CA MET A 250 -19.77 -4.06 7.18
C MET A 250 -18.25 -4.25 7.17
N THR A 251 -17.55 -3.25 6.69
CA THR A 251 -16.09 -3.19 6.74
C THR A 251 -15.63 -2.71 8.11
N PRO A 252 -14.45 -3.17 8.60
CA PRO A 252 -13.85 -2.64 9.81
C PRO A 252 -13.70 -1.12 9.74
N ARG A 253 -13.96 -0.44 10.86
CA ARG A 253 -13.86 1.00 11.01
C ARG A 253 -12.72 1.33 11.96
N PHE A 254 -11.84 2.21 11.52
CA PHE A 254 -10.72 2.68 12.34
C PHE A 254 -11.21 3.50 13.52
N ILE A 255 -10.71 3.20 14.73
CA ILE A 255 -11.02 3.92 15.97
C ILE A 255 -9.83 4.76 16.40
N LEU A 256 -8.71 4.10 16.71
CA LEU A 256 -7.55 4.79 17.20
C LEU A 256 -6.24 4.11 16.81
N ARG A 257 -5.17 4.89 16.88
CA ARG A 257 -3.80 4.43 16.74
C ARG A 257 -3.01 4.90 17.98
N TYR A 258 -2.35 3.97 18.64
CA TYR A 258 -1.51 4.29 19.78
C TYR A 258 -0.18 3.54 19.71
N ARG A 259 0.78 3.99 20.51
CA ARG A 259 2.08 3.36 20.64
C ARG A 259 2.21 2.71 21.99
N GLN A 260 2.68 1.49 22.00
CA GLN A 260 2.97 0.75 23.23
C GLN A 260 4.40 0.25 23.19
N SER A 261 5.06 0.26 24.34
CA SER A 261 6.42 -0.24 24.51
C SER A 261 6.44 -1.31 25.59
N PRO A 262 6.08 -2.58 25.24
CA PRO A 262 6.02 -3.65 26.23
C PRO A 262 7.39 -4.05 26.79
N ALA A 263 8.48 -3.64 26.12
CA ALA A 263 9.84 -3.85 26.59
C ALA A 263 10.75 -2.70 26.13
N PRO A 264 11.86 -2.41 26.85
CA PRO A 264 12.85 -1.46 26.38
C PRO A 264 13.30 -1.81 24.96
N HIS A 265 13.20 -0.87 24.02
CA HIS A 265 13.55 -1.01 22.60
C HIS A 265 12.54 -1.78 21.70
N SER A 266 11.35 -2.12 22.17
CA SER A 266 10.30 -2.72 21.34
C SER A 266 9.10 -1.78 21.19
N LEU A 267 9.22 -0.78 20.34
CA LEU A 267 8.10 0.11 20.02
C LEU A 267 7.11 -0.62 19.10
N GLN A 268 5.86 -0.64 19.50
CA GLN A 268 4.76 -1.24 18.75
C GLN A 268 3.73 -0.16 18.44
N THR A 269 3.20 -0.16 17.22
CA THR A 269 2.09 0.71 16.85
C THR A 269 0.84 -0.15 16.70
N VAL A 270 -0.14 0.09 17.53
CA VAL A 270 -1.43 -0.62 17.54
C VAL A 270 -2.45 0.17 16.74
N HIS A 271 -3.13 -0.49 15.83
CA HIS A 271 -4.24 0.04 15.05
C HIS A 271 -5.51 -0.70 15.44
N LEU A 272 -6.37 -0.03 16.18
CA LEU A 272 -7.64 -0.57 16.68
C LEU A 272 -8.77 -0.27 15.69
N TYR A 273 -9.48 -1.32 15.33
CA TYR A 273 -10.67 -1.26 14.48
C TYR A 273 -11.85 -1.88 15.17
N ILE A 274 -13.04 -1.36 14.90
CA ILE A 274 -14.30 -2.05 15.20
C ILE A 274 -14.88 -2.66 13.93
N LEU A 275 -15.59 -3.77 14.09
CA LEU A 275 -16.37 -4.41 13.04
C LEU A 275 -17.84 -4.43 13.48
N PRO A 276 -18.64 -3.44 13.05
CA PRO A 276 -20.06 -3.43 13.36
C PRO A 276 -20.78 -4.60 12.69
N LEU A 277 -21.62 -5.29 13.43
CA LEU A 277 -22.45 -6.39 12.94
C LEU A 277 -23.92 -5.98 13.01
N LYS A 278 -24.68 -6.36 12.00
CA LYS A 278 -26.15 -6.17 12.00
C LYS A 278 -26.85 -7.24 12.81
N THR A 279 -26.33 -8.45 12.77
CA THR A 279 -26.84 -9.60 13.49
C THR A 279 -25.70 -10.41 14.08
N GLU A 280 -25.94 -11.09 15.19
CA GLU A 280 -24.95 -11.99 15.81
C GLU A 280 -24.51 -13.10 14.87
N GLN A 281 -25.42 -13.57 14.00
CA GLN A 281 -25.20 -14.67 13.07
C GLN A 281 -24.22 -14.33 11.93
N GLU A 282 -23.90 -13.06 11.73
CA GLU A 282 -22.87 -12.65 10.76
C GLU A 282 -21.49 -13.12 11.16
N LEU A 283 -21.25 -13.31 12.44
CA LEU A 283 -19.93 -13.76 12.93
C LEU A 283 -19.72 -15.25 12.61
N SER A 284 -18.60 -15.57 12.02
CA SER A 284 -18.22 -16.95 11.69
C SER A 284 -17.47 -17.66 12.82
N LEU A 285 -17.03 -16.93 13.84
CA LEU A 285 -16.25 -17.42 14.96
C LEU A 285 -17.14 -18.17 15.97
N LYS A 286 -16.63 -19.29 16.52
CA LYS A 286 -17.36 -20.17 17.43
C LYS A 286 -16.80 -20.20 18.87
N LYS A 287 -15.61 -19.63 19.08
CA LYS A 287 -14.85 -19.80 20.34
C LYS A 287 -15.01 -18.64 21.34
N GLY A 288 -15.84 -17.67 21.07
CA GLY A 288 -16.04 -16.52 21.95
C GLY A 288 -17.49 -16.29 22.28
N ARG A 289 -17.76 -15.20 23.00
CA ARG A 289 -19.10 -14.71 23.30
C ARG A 289 -19.15 -13.18 23.30
N PHE A 290 -20.37 -12.64 23.26
CA PHE A 290 -20.61 -11.21 23.44
C PHE A 290 -20.66 -10.88 24.93
N PHE A 291 -20.04 -9.74 25.27
CA PHE A 291 -20.02 -9.18 26.62
C PHE A 291 -20.62 -7.78 26.60
N ASP A 292 -21.31 -7.43 27.67
CA ASP A 292 -21.67 -6.05 27.99
C ASP A 292 -20.43 -5.34 28.57
N PHE A 293 -20.23 -4.05 28.24
CA PHE A 293 -19.09 -3.31 28.77
C PHE A 293 -19.14 -3.15 30.30
N GLU A 294 -20.34 -3.10 30.90
CA GLU A 294 -20.52 -3.11 32.37
C GLU A 294 -19.96 -4.42 32.97
N GLU A 295 -20.25 -5.58 32.37
CA GLU A 295 -19.71 -6.88 32.81
C GLU A 295 -18.17 -6.90 32.80
N LEU A 296 -17.55 -6.26 31.81
CA LEU A 296 -16.09 -6.20 31.70
C LEU A 296 -15.44 -5.28 32.74
N ARG A 297 -16.17 -4.28 33.22
CA ARG A 297 -15.69 -3.33 34.26
C ARG A 297 -15.74 -3.90 35.66
N THR A 298 -16.49 -4.96 35.95
CA THR A 298 -16.59 -5.55 37.29
C THR A 298 -15.28 -6.14 37.79
N GLY A 299 -14.32 -6.41 36.88
CA GLY A 299 -13.03 -7.03 37.19
C GLY A 299 -13.10 -8.54 37.45
N GLU A 300 -14.28 -9.17 37.31
CA GLU A 300 -14.45 -10.63 37.46
C GLU A 300 -13.87 -11.38 36.24
N ILE A 301 -13.82 -10.70 35.09
CA ILE A 301 -13.32 -11.23 33.83
C ILE A 301 -11.89 -10.74 33.60
N LEU A 302 -10.95 -11.67 33.47
CA LEU A 302 -9.57 -11.34 33.23
C LEU A 302 -9.40 -10.93 31.76
N LEU A 303 -9.05 -9.66 31.52
CA LEU A 303 -8.82 -9.10 30.20
C LEU A 303 -7.32 -9.05 29.89
N SER A 304 -6.96 -9.08 28.59
CA SER A 304 -5.59 -8.81 28.17
C SER A 304 -5.18 -7.36 28.46
N ASP A 305 -3.89 -7.10 28.62
CA ASP A 305 -3.36 -5.75 28.89
C ASP A 305 -3.78 -4.77 27.79
N PHE A 306 -3.75 -5.20 26.52
CA PHE A 306 -4.22 -4.39 25.40
C PHE A 306 -5.69 -4.02 25.51
N LEU A 307 -6.54 -5.00 25.82
CA LEU A 307 -7.99 -4.77 25.91
C LEU A 307 -8.35 -3.87 27.09
N GLN A 308 -7.61 -3.95 28.21
CA GLN A 308 -7.83 -3.05 29.35
C GLN A 308 -7.61 -1.59 28.96
N GLU A 309 -6.54 -1.29 28.20
CA GLU A 309 -6.25 0.06 27.72
C GLU A 309 -7.25 0.53 26.66
N GLU A 310 -7.79 -0.39 25.84
CA GLU A 310 -8.70 -0.09 24.74
C GLU A 310 -10.18 0.02 25.16
N LEU A 311 -10.54 -0.48 26.35
CA LEU A 311 -11.93 -0.72 26.76
C LEU A 311 -12.80 0.55 26.71
N GLU A 312 -12.28 1.69 27.17
CA GLU A 312 -13.03 2.96 27.16
C GLU A 312 -13.33 3.44 25.75
N HIS A 313 -12.36 3.30 24.85
CA HIS A 313 -12.52 3.69 23.44
C HIS A 313 -13.50 2.78 22.69
N LEU A 314 -13.49 1.49 23.01
CA LEU A 314 -14.40 0.51 22.44
C LEU A 314 -15.84 0.72 22.94
N ASP A 315 -16.02 1.04 24.23
CA ASP A 315 -17.33 1.34 24.81
C ASP A 315 -17.93 2.61 24.20
N LEU A 316 -17.13 3.67 24.07
CA LEU A 316 -17.56 4.89 23.40
C LEU A 316 -17.99 4.62 21.96
N ALA A 317 -17.17 3.85 21.22
CA ALA A 317 -17.50 3.48 19.86
C ALA A 317 -18.77 2.62 19.77
N ALA A 318 -18.96 1.66 20.69
CA ALA A 318 -20.16 0.83 20.75
C ALA A 318 -21.42 1.64 21.05
N SER A 319 -21.33 2.61 21.96
CA SER A 319 -22.43 3.51 22.28
C SER A 319 -22.84 4.37 21.09
N MET A 320 -21.88 4.94 20.39
CA MET A 320 -22.13 5.70 19.15
C MET A 320 -22.80 4.85 18.07
N TRP A 321 -22.38 3.59 17.88
CA TRP A 321 -22.99 2.69 16.89
C TRP A 321 -24.38 2.24 17.26
N LYS A 322 -24.70 2.12 18.55
CA LYS A 322 -26.03 1.77 19.01
C LYS A 322 -27.07 2.84 18.67
N GLU A 323 -26.66 4.11 18.59
CA GLU A 323 -27.54 5.22 18.21
C GLU A 323 -27.85 5.26 16.70
N PHE A 324 -27.01 4.65 15.85
CA PHE A 324 -27.15 4.67 14.39
C PHE A 324 -27.82 3.43 13.80
N TYR A 325 -28.05 2.38 14.59
CA TYR A 325 -28.64 1.10 14.18
C TYR A 325 -29.61 0.55 15.24
#